data_2cd66b6eaa1821858fa4dc4c042fe052
#
_entry.id   2cd66b6eaa1821858fa4dc4c042fe052
#
_cell.length_a   1.000
_cell.length_b   1.000
_cell.length_c   1.000
_cell.angle_alpha   90.00
_cell.angle_beta   90.00
_cell.angle_gamma   90.00
#
_symmetry.space_group_name_H-M   'P 1'
#
loop_
_entity.id
_entity.type
_entity.pdbx_description
1 polymer ?
#
loop_
_entity_poly.entity_id
_entity_poly.type
_entity_poly.pdbx_seq_one_letter_code
_entity_poly.pdbx_strand_id
1 'polypeptide(L)'
;MYLHRSPIKLDVYVNAWFMFVKNRFWCWFFSALLLCSGLAYAHPHLRLAYQIQPLMANGALSGFHVSWQMDAPSSLQVRENIDLNQNSVLDPDELQAFAESNSPLMQPYNYFLTIEDGKSAAPLAFEVSNFSARDGGRGFQGGVYFEFDVKLSQPLSHNQAQLQMQDPTWYIGFMPRMGQVLAAESECNSIFTREKRQTPTQGEQEVQRIVVQCAKGSAAQPSAQVSPFNEPTNGDNS
;
A
#
# COMPACT_ATOMS: atom_id res chain seq x y z
N MET A 1 51.93 -78.09 -13.58
CA MET A 1 52.18 -76.79 -12.91
C MET A 1 51.19 -75.76 -13.49
N TYR A 2 50.03 -75.69 -12.88
CA TYR A 2 48.93 -74.75 -13.34
C TYR A 2 48.96 -73.49 -12.52
N LEU A 3 49.22 -72.34 -13.16
CA LEU A 3 49.19 -71.04 -12.56
C LEU A 3 47.73 -70.56 -12.56
N HIS A 4 47.16 -70.47 -11.37
CA HIS A 4 45.82 -69.93 -11.12
C HIS A 4 45.93 -68.41 -11.13
N ARG A 5 45.45 -67.74 -12.20
CA ARG A 5 45.27 -66.30 -12.24
C ARG A 5 43.90 -65.98 -11.62
N SER A 6 43.89 -65.30 -10.47
CA SER A 6 42.70 -64.73 -9.85
C SER A 6 42.18 -63.54 -10.68
N PRO A 7 40.88 -63.42 -10.94
CA PRO A 7 40.33 -62.22 -11.62
C PRO A 7 40.44 -61.01 -10.74
N ILE A 8 41.03 -59.94 -11.24
CA ILE A 8 41.15 -58.63 -10.60
C ILE A 8 39.74 -58.06 -10.53
N LYS A 9 39.29 -57.69 -9.32
CA LYS A 9 37.98 -57.13 -9.03
C LYS A 9 37.82 -55.78 -9.72
N LEU A 10 37.21 -55.76 -10.90
CA LEU A 10 36.84 -54.52 -11.64
C LEU A 10 35.70 -53.76 -11.00
N ASP A 11 34.88 -54.43 -10.16
CA ASP A 11 33.67 -53.90 -9.54
C ASP A 11 33.90 -52.81 -8.49
N VAL A 12 35.07 -52.76 -7.86
CA VAL A 12 35.38 -51.77 -6.82
C VAL A 12 35.61 -50.37 -7.40
N TYR A 13 36.18 -50.30 -8.60
CA TYR A 13 36.48 -48.99 -9.23
C TYR A 13 35.25 -48.32 -9.85
N VAL A 14 34.29 -49.08 -10.35
CA VAL A 14 33.06 -48.57 -10.95
C VAL A 14 32.17 -47.91 -9.87
N ASN A 15 32.06 -48.57 -8.71
CA ASN A 15 31.24 -48.02 -7.61
C ASN A 15 31.85 -46.76 -6.96
N ALA A 16 33.18 -46.67 -6.84
CA ALA A 16 33.87 -45.50 -6.32
C ALA A 16 33.71 -44.30 -7.27
N TRP A 17 33.77 -44.54 -8.58
CA TRP A 17 33.61 -43.46 -9.57
C TRP A 17 32.18 -42.93 -9.61
N PHE A 18 31.18 -43.80 -9.48
CA PHE A 18 29.76 -43.41 -9.39
C PHE A 18 29.43 -42.59 -8.13
N MET A 19 30.02 -42.91 -6.98
CA MET A 19 29.85 -42.13 -5.77
C MET A 19 30.51 -40.74 -5.87
N PHE A 20 31.66 -40.66 -6.52
CA PHE A 20 32.38 -39.39 -6.69
C PHE A 20 31.65 -38.42 -7.64
N VAL A 21 31.05 -38.92 -8.71
CA VAL A 21 30.26 -38.13 -9.66
C VAL A 21 28.95 -37.67 -9.01
N LYS A 22 28.27 -38.53 -8.26
CA LYS A 22 27.04 -38.19 -7.52
C LYS A 22 27.27 -37.06 -6.52
N ASN A 23 28.35 -37.16 -5.72
CA ASN A 23 28.65 -36.13 -4.73
C ASN A 23 29.01 -34.77 -5.36
N ARG A 24 29.75 -34.75 -6.47
CA ARG A 24 30.08 -33.50 -7.19
C ARG A 24 28.83 -32.87 -7.83
N PHE A 25 27.91 -33.68 -8.35
CA PHE A 25 26.66 -33.19 -8.93
C PHE A 25 25.76 -32.54 -7.87
N TRP A 26 25.68 -33.13 -6.68
CA TRP A 26 24.94 -32.56 -5.55
C TRP A 26 25.56 -31.24 -5.04
N CYS A 27 26.87 -31.15 -4.94
CA CYS A 27 27.55 -29.91 -4.56
C CYS A 27 27.32 -28.80 -5.57
N TRP A 28 27.33 -29.07 -6.87
CA TRP A 28 27.02 -28.09 -7.91
C TRP A 28 25.54 -27.66 -7.88
N PHE A 29 24.64 -28.61 -7.63
CA PHE A 29 23.21 -28.34 -7.52
C PHE A 29 22.89 -27.46 -6.31
N PHE A 30 23.46 -27.76 -5.14
CA PHE A 30 23.30 -26.93 -3.94
C PHE A 30 23.98 -25.58 -4.08
N SER A 31 25.13 -25.47 -4.74
CA SER A 31 25.77 -24.17 -5.02
C SER A 31 24.95 -23.33 -5.99
N ALA A 32 24.32 -23.92 -7.01
CA ALA A 32 23.44 -23.23 -7.92
C ALA A 32 22.15 -22.74 -7.22
N LEU A 33 21.59 -23.55 -6.29
CA LEU A 33 20.42 -23.17 -5.48
C LEU A 33 20.73 -21.99 -4.55
N LEU A 34 21.93 -21.97 -3.94
CA LEU A 34 22.38 -20.86 -3.08
C LEU A 34 22.63 -19.56 -3.87
N LEU A 35 23.01 -19.65 -5.13
CA LEU A 35 23.19 -18.48 -6.00
C LEU A 35 21.87 -17.92 -6.52
N CYS A 36 20.79 -18.71 -6.57
CA CYS A 36 19.45 -18.24 -6.94
C CYS A 36 18.71 -17.51 -5.82
N SER A 37 19.14 -17.62 -4.56
CA SER A 37 18.48 -16.96 -3.43
C SER A 37 18.70 -15.44 -3.35
N GLY A 38 19.51 -14.84 -4.23
CA GLY A 38 19.83 -13.40 -4.23
C GLY A 38 18.81 -12.48 -4.92
N LEU A 39 17.73 -12.98 -5.50
CA LEU A 39 16.77 -12.18 -6.27
C LEU A 39 15.36 -12.11 -5.65
N ALA A 40 15.24 -12.38 -4.36
CA ALA A 40 14.00 -12.09 -3.65
C ALA A 40 13.88 -10.57 -3.46
N TYR A 41 13.37 -9.87 -4.46
CA TYR A 41 12.89 -8.50 -4.27
C TYR A 41 11.74 -8.56 -3.27
N ALA A 42 11.92 -7.93 -2.11
CA ALA A 42 10.84 -7.73 -1.17
C ALA A 42 9.80 -6.82 -1.83
N HIS A 43 8.71 -7.39 -2.32
CA HIS A 43 7.56 -6.61 -2.78
C HIS A 43 6.85 -6.03 -1.56
N PRO A 44 6.18 -4.86 -1.65
CA PRO A 44 5.36 -4.37 -0.56
C PRO A 44 4.33 -5.43 -0.17
N HIS A 45 4.24 -5.71 1.13
CA HIS A 45 3.32 -6.72 1.66
C HIS A 45 1.88 -6.21 1.71
N LEU A 46 1.68 -4.90 1.72
CA LEU A 46 0.39 -4.23 1.71
C LEU A 46 0.37 -3.20 0.58
N ARG A 47 -0.71 -3.19 -0.19
CA ARG A 47 -0.96 -2.16 -1.21
C ARG A 47 -2.17 -1.33 -0.83
N LEU A 48 -1.97 -0.01 -0.77
CA LEU A 48 -3.03 0.96 -0.49
C LEU A 48 -3.28 1.79 -1.75
N ALA A 49 -4.49 1.69 -2.28
CA ALA A 49 -4.96 2.63 -3.29
C ALA A 49 -5.48 3.88 -2.60
N TYR A 50 -4.92 5.05 -2.92
CA TYR A 50 -5.29 6.29 -2.26
C TYR A 50 -6.08 7.23 -3.18
N GLN A 51 -6.92 8.03 -2.55
CA GLN A 51 -7.61 9.16 -3.14
C GLN A 51 -7.58 10.32 -2.15
N ILE A 52 -7.46 11.54 -2.65
CA ILE A 52 -7.47 12.76 -1.84
C ILE A 52 -8.57 13.69 -2.34
N GLN A 53 -9.21 14.40 -1.39
CA GLN A 53 -10.14 15.46 -1.66
C GLN A 53 -9.63 16.72 -0.97
N PRO A 54 -9.28 17.78 -1.72
CA PRO A 54 -8.86 19.04 -1.13
C PRO A 54 -9.97 19.69 -0.29
N LEU A 55 -9.60 20.21 0.88
CA LEU A 55 -10.49 20.92 1.76
C LEU A 55 -10.21 22.42 1.67
N MET A 56 -11.23 23.20 1.37
CA MET A 56 -11.13 24.64 1.22
C MET A 56 -11.78 25.35 2.40
N ALA A 57 -11.15 26.39 2.92
CA ALA A 57 -11.72 27.27 3.92
C ALA A 57 -11.51 28.71 3.50
N ASN A 58 -12.59 29.49 3.42
CA ASN A 58 -12.56 30.90 3.02
C ASN A 58 -11.81 31.16 1.70
N GLY A 59 -11.92 30.24 0.72
CA GLY A 59 -11.27 30.35 -0.57
C GLY A 59 -9.77 29.99 -0.57
N ALA A 60 -9.25 29.48 0.55
CA ALA A 60 -7.87 28.99 0.69
C ALA A 60 -7.84 27.48 0.90
N LEU A 61 -6.81 26.81 0.38
CA LEU A 61 -6.58 25.38 0.60
C LEU A 61 -6.17 25.17 2.07
N SER A 62 -7.05 24.53 2.85
CA SER A 62 -6.90 24.35 4.30
C SER A 62 -6.47 22.94 4.70
N GLY A 63 -6.57 21.97 3.79
CA GLY A 63 -6.24 20.58 4.10
C GLY A 63 -6.69 19.61 3.03
N PHE A 64 -6.80 18.36 3.43
CA PHE A 64 -7.19 17.25 2.56
C PHE A 64 -8.00 16.23 3.35
N HIS A 65 -9.03 15.67 2.74
CA HIS A 65 -9.59 14.39 3.16
C HIS A 65 -8.87 13.30 2.39
N VAL A 66 -8.37 12.30 3.09
CA VAL A 66 -7.59 11.19 2.53
C VAL A 66 -8.34 9.89 2.72
N SER A 67 -8.45 9.12 1.65
CA SER A 67 -9.03 7.77 1.68
C SER A 67 -8.00 6.76 1.16
N TRP A 68 -7.72 5.73 1.93
CA TRP A 68 -6.85 4.61 1.58
C TRP A 68 -7.65 3.32 1.50
N GLN A 69 -7.69 2.73 0.34
CA GLN A 69 -8.33 1.44 0.10
C GLN A 69 -7.27 0.34 0.13
N MET A 70 -7.46 -0.65 0.97
CA MET A 70 -6.65 -1.86 0.98
C MET A 70 -6.92 -2.70 -0.26
N ASP A 71 -5.91 -3.40 -0.75
CA ASP A 71 -6.08 -4.38 -1.81
C ASP A 71 -6.97 -5.56 -1.36
N ALA A 72 -7.46 -6.35 -2.30
CA ALA A 72 -8.41 -7.42 -2.01
C ALA A 72 -7.85 -8.49 -1.04
N PRO A 73 -6.59 -8.96 -1.17
CA PRO A 73 -6.03 -9.91 -0.22
C PRO A 73 -5.96 -9.35 1.20
N SER A 74 -5.47 -8.11 1.36
CA SER A 74 -5.35 -7.45 2.67
C SER A 74 -6.71 -7.18 3.29
N SER A 75 -7.69 -6.74 2.48
CA SER A 75 -9.07 -6.51 2.93
C SER A 75 -9.71 -7.81 3.42
N LEU A 76 -9.46 -8.94 2.74
CA LEU A 76 -9.98 -10.24 3.18
C LEU A 76 -9.37 -10.64 4.54
N GLN A 77 -8.06 -10.51 4.67
CA GLN A 77 -7.36 -10.83 5.92
C GLN A 77 -7.84 -9.95 7.08
N VAL A 78 -8.05 -8.65 6.84
CA VAL A 78 -8.59 -7.74 7.85
C VAL A 78 -9.99 -8.18 8.28
N ARG A 79 -10.89 -8.49 7.33
CA ARG A 79 -12.25 -8.96 7.64
C ARG A 79 -12.23 -10.20 8.53
N GLU A 80 -11.41 -11.20 8.20
CA GLU A 80 -11.28 -12.42 8.99
C GLU A 80 -10.78 -12.17 10.42
N ASN A 81 -9.95 -11.14 10.61
CA ASN A 81 -9.35 -10.83 11.91
C ASN A 81 -10.20 -9.94 12.81
N ILE A 82 -11.04 -9.06 12.24
CA ILE A 82 -11.80 -8.07 13.01
C ILE A 82 -13.30 -8.39 13.11
N ASP A 83 -13.83 -9.33 12.34
CA ASP A 83 -15.19 -9.87 12.48
C ASP A 83 -15.25 -10.78 13.72
N LEU A 84 -15.35 -10.15 14.87
CA LEU A 84 -15.26 -10.85 16.17
C LEU A 84 -16.50 -11.68 16.47
N ASN A 85 -17.66 -11.25 15.99
CA ASN A 85 -18.92 -11.96 16.19
C ASN A 85 -19.21 -12.99 15.09
N GLN A 86 -18.34 -13.08 14.06
CA GLN A 86 -18.39 -14.05 12.96
C GLN A 86 -19.69 -14.01 12.13
N ASN A 87 -20.29 -12.82 12.03
CA ASN A 87 -21.52 -12.62 11.24
C ASN A 87 -21.22 -12.34 9.75
N SER A 88 -19.95 -12.29 9.36
CA SER A 88 -19.45 -11.97 8.00
C SER A 88 -19.73 -10.55 7.52
N VAL A 89 -20.10 -9.65 8.44
CA VAL A 89 -20.27 -8.21 8.23
C VAL A 89 -19.33 -7.50 9.17
N LEU A 90 -18.68 -6.43 8.71
CA LEU A 90 -17.89 -5.57 9.61
C LEU A 90 -18.80 -4.52 10.23
N ASP A 91 -19.11 -4.71 11.49
CA ASP A 91 -19.95 -3.79 12.26
C ASP A 91 -19.22 -2.48 12.57
N PRO A 92 -19.93 -1.36 12.82
CA PRO A 92 -19.32 -0.08 13.14
C PRO A 92 -18.34 -0.13 14.31
N ASP A 93 -18.63 -0.91 15.35
CA ASP A 93 -17.77 -1.04 16.53
C ASP A 93 -16.46 -1.77 16.21
N GLU A 94 -16.50 -2.78 15.34
CA GLU A 94 -15.33 -3.53 14.88
C GLU A 94 -14.44 -2.64 14.01
N LEU A 95 -15.04 -1.87 13.10
CA LEU A 95 -14.33 -0.89 12.26
C LEU A 95 -13.72 0.24 13.09
N GLN A 96 -14.44 0.74 14.09
CA GLN A 96 -13.91 1.76 15.00
C GLN A 96 -12.72 1.22 15.80
N ALA A 97 -12.84 0.05 16.41
CA ALA A 97 -11.74 -0.59 17.15
C ALA A 97 -10.52 -0.83 16.26
N PHE A 98 -10.75 -1.22 15.01
CA PHE A 98 -9.69 -1.40 14.01
C PHE A 98 -9.00 -0.07 13.68
N ALA A 99 -9.73 1.01 13.47
CA ALA A 99 -9.18 2.34 13.23
C ALA A 99 -8.38 2.84 14.44
N GLU A 100 -8.94 2.74 15.65
CA GLU A 100 -8.31 3.17 16.90
C GLU A 100 -7.01 2.41 17.21
N SER A 101 -6.94 1.12 16.85
CA SER A 101 -5.72 0.33 17.02
C SER A 101 -4.62 0.67 16.01
N ASN A 102 -4.97 1.13 14.81
CA ASN A 102 -4.01 1.40 13.74
C ASN A 102 -3.52 2.85 13.70
N SER A 103 -4.35 3.81 14.04
CA SER A 103 -4.00 5.24 14.01
C SER A 103 -2.71 5.57 14.80
N PRO A 104 -2.53 5.10 16.06
CA PRO A 104 -1.32 5.35 16.82
C PRO A 104 -0.06 4.73 16.20
N LEU A 105 -0.19 3.64 15.43
CA LEU A 105 0.93 2.99 14.76
C LEU A 105 1.43 3.78 13.56
N MET A 106 0.56 4.57 12.93
CA MET A 106 0.88 5.39 11.76
C MET A 106 1.40 6.78 12.14
N GLN A 107 1.03 7.27 13.31
CA GLN A 107 1.41 8.61 13.81
C GLN A 107 2.94 8.85 13.81
N PRO A 108 3.82 7.93 14.27
CA PRO A 108 5.26 8.14 14.25
C PRO A 108 5.84 8.31 12.83
N TYR A 109 5.14 7.85 11.82
CA TYR A 109 5.49 7.98 10.40
C TYR A 109 4.76 9.13 9.71
N ASN A 110 4.17 10.03 10.47
CA ASN A 110 3.38 11.15 9.93
C ASN A 110 2.25 10.68 8.99
N TYR A 111 1.64 9.54 9.30
CA TYR A 111 0.67 8.87 8.42
C TYR A 111 1.19 8.71 6.98
N PHE A 112 2.48 8.42 6.84
CA PHE A 112 3.18 8.25 5.57
C PHE A 112 3.07 9.43 4.61
N LEU A 113 2.70 10.62 5.12
CA LEU A 113 2.48 11.83 4.35
C LEU A 113 3.62 12.83 4.55
N THR A 114 4.04 13.45 3.46
CA THR A 114 4.80 14.69 3.45
C THR A 114 4.04 15.70 2.61
N ILE A 115 3.86 16.91 3.13
CA ILE A 115 3.16 17.99 2.44
C ILE A 115 4.10 19.20 2.37
N GLU A 116 4.23 19.75 1.19
CA GLU A 116 5.06 20.93 0.91
C GLU A 116 4.20 22.02 0.26
N ASP A 117 4.59 23.26 0.47
CA ASP A 117 4.04 24.39 -0.26
C ASP A 117 4.35 24.26 -1.74
N GLY A 118 3.33 24.30 -2.60
CA GLY A 118 3.47 24.05 -4.02
C GLY A 118 4.31 25.07 -4.79
N LYS A 119 4.61 26.23 -4.19
CA LYS A 119 5.44 27.29 -4.81
C LYS A 119 6.85 27.34 -4.25
N SER A 120 6.99 27.27 -2.93
CA SER A 120 8.27 27.42 -2.25
C SER A 120 8.94 26.08 -1.95
N ALA A 121 8.24 24.96 -2.11
CA ALA A 121 8.64 23.64 -1.68
C ALA A 121 9.03 23.56 -0.18
N ALA A 122 8.54 24.52 0.63
CA ALA A 122 8.74 24.48 2.06
C ALA A 122 7.84 23.43 2.70
N PRO A 123 8.34 22.64 3.66
CA PRO A 123 7.53 21.64 4.36
C PRO A 123 6.40 22.33 5.15
N LEU A 124 5.22 21.77 5.10
CA LEU A 124 4.03 22.26 5.80
C LEU A 124 3.73 21.36 6.98
N ALA A 125 3.53 21.97 8.14
CA ALA A 125 3.02 21.28 9.30
C ALA A 125 1.52 21.04 9.15
N PHE A 126 1.06 19.88 9.60
CA PHE A 126 -0.35 19.49 9.57
C PHE A 126 -0.72 18.61 10.76
N GLU A 127 -2.01 18.49 11.01
CA GLU A 127 -2.61 17.61 12.00
C GLU A 127 -3.53 16.62 11.30
N VAL A 128 -3.59 15.39 11.81
CA VAL A 128 -4.54 14.37 11.36
C VAL A 128 -5.65 14.23 12.37
N SER A 129 -6.89 14.21 11.88
CA SER A 129 -8.10 14.04 12.68
C SER A 129 -9.10 13.13 11.95
N ASN A 130 -10.18 12.75 12.65
CA ASN A 130 -11.26 11.94 12.09
C ASN A 130 -10.80 10.63 11.46
N PHE A 131 -9.74 10.03 12.03
CA PHE A 131 -9.24 8.74 11.54
C PHE A 131 -10.27 7.65 11.81
N SER A 132 -10.73 7.01 10.75
CA SER A 132 -11.79 6.01 10.79
C SER A 132 -11.49 4.87 9.83
N ALA A 133 -12.18 3.75 10.00
CA ALA A 133 -12.21 2.67 9.02
C ALA A 133 -13.62 2.49 8.46
N ARG A 134 -13.70 2.07 7.21
CA ARG A 134 -14.96 1.83 6.52
C ARG A 134 -14.89 0.54 5.73
N ASP A 135 -15.99 -0.20 5.72
CA ASP A 135 -16.18 -1.33 4.82
C ASP A 135 -16.81 -0.85 3.48
N GLY A 136 -16.10 -1.05 2.39
CA GLY A 136 -16.60 -0.79 1.02
C GLY A 136 -17.30 -2.00 0.39
N GLY A 137 -17.61 -3.03 1.17
CA GLY A 137 -18.26 -4.26 0.69
C GLY A 137 -17.28 -5.23 0.03
N ARG A 138 -17.83 -6.31 -0.51
CA ARG A 138 -17.11 -7.35 -1.25
C ARG A 138 -17.20 -7.08 -2.75
N GLY A 139 -16.17 -7.46 -3.49
CA GLY A 139 -16.14 -7.32 -4.95
C GLY A 139 -14.93 -6.53 -5.45
N PHE A 140 -14.89 -6.28 -6.76
CA PHE A 140 -13.72 -5.66 -7.42
C PHE A 140 -13.41 -4.24 -6.92
N GLN A 141 -14.45 -3.47 -6.57
CA GLN A 141 -14.31 -2.12 -6.01
C GLN A 141 -14.50 -2.09 -4.48
N GLY A 142 -14.79 -3.23 -3.88
CA GLY A 142 -14.90 -3.38 -2.44
C GLY A 142 -13.53 -3.34 -1.75
N GLY A 143 -13.53 -3.26 -0.43
CA GLY A 143 -12.30 -3.28 0.36
C GLY A 143 -12.52 -2.64 1.72
N VAL A 144 -11.53 -2.77 2.58
CA VAL A 144 -11.46 -2.02 3.82
C VAL A 144 -10.71 -0.73 3.55
N TYR A 145 -11.24 0.36 4.05
CA TYR A 145 -10.70 1.70 3.88
C TYR A 145 -10.26 2.27 5.20
N PHE A 146 -9.19 3.06 5.17
CA PHE A 146 -8.93 4.09 6.16
C PHE A 146 -9.28 5.46 5.58
N GLU A 147 -9.95 6.28 6.37
CA GLU A 147 -10.32 7.64 5.99
C GLU A 147 -9.93 8.59 7.13
N PHE A 148 -9.37 9.75 6.78
CA PHE A 148 -8.95 10.74 7.76
C PHE A 148 -8.82 12.12 7.13
N ASP A 149 -8.88 13.15 7.97
CA ASP A 149 -8.69 14.53 7.57
C ASP A 149 -7.28 15.00 7.94
N VAL A 150 -6.68 15.71 7.01
CA VAL A 150 -5.38 16.38 7.16
C VAL A 150 -5.64 17.88 7.17
N LYS A 151 -5.39 18.54 8.27
CA LYS A 151 -5.56 19.99 8.42
C LYS A 151 -4.19 20.67 8.39
N LEU A 152 -3.97 21.56 7.45
CA LEU A 152 -2.77 22.38 7.41
C LEU A 152 -2.76 23.37 8.57
N SER A 153 -1.60 23.56 9.21
CA SER A 153 -1.44 24.54 10.28
C SER A 153 -1.73 25.97 9.82
N GLN A 154 -1.51 26.25 8.53
CA GLN A 154 -1.86 27.51 7.89
C GLN A 154 -2.46 27.25 6.51
N PRO A 155 -3.65 27.78 6.21
CA PRO A 155 -4.22 27.67 4.87
C PRO A 155 -3.38 28.37 3.80
N LEU A 156 -3.32 27.77 2.61
CA LEU A 156 -2.56 28.27 1.49
C LEU A 156 -3.41 29.16 0.58
N SER A 157 -3.20 30.47 0.61
CA SER A 157 -3.95 31.44 -0.20
C SER A 157 -3.72 31.33 -1.71
N HIS A 158 -2.62 30.69 -2.12
CA HIS A 158 -2.34 30.40 -3.54
C HIS A 158 -2.88 29.03 -3.99
N ASN A 159 -3.53 28.27 -3.07
CA ASN A 159 -4.27 27.03 -3.33
C ASN A 159 -3.45 25.95 -4.05
N GLN A 160 -2.14 25.89 -3.80
CA GLN A 160 -1.26 24.90 -4.38
C GLN A 160 -0.43 24.21 -3.30
N ALA A 161 -0.51 22.88 -3.26
CA ALA A 161 0.29 22.05 -2.37
C ALA A 161 0.91 20.90 -3.13
N GLN A 162 2.00 20.37 -2.60
CA GLN A 162 2.66 19.20 -3.10
C GLN A 162 2.64 18.12 -2.03
N LEU A 163 2.14 16.93 -2.38
CA LEU A 163 2.01 15.80 -1.48
C LEU A 163 2.88 14.64 -1.94
N GLN A 164 3.41 13.91 -0.99
CA GLN A 164 4.07 12.64 -1.21
C GLN A 164 3.54 11.64 -0.20
N MET A 165 3.19 10.43 -0.67
CA MET A 165 2.83 9.30 0.17
C MET A 165 3.91 8.23 0.03
N GLN A 166 4.56 7.91 1.15
CA GLN A 166 5.66 6.95 1.14
C GLN A 166 5.83 6.30 2.51
N ASP A 167 5.86 4.98 2.53
CA ASP A 167 6.32 4.23 3.69
C ASP A 167 7.86 4.15 3.65
N PRO A 168 8.58 4.70 4.63
CA PRO A 168 10.04 4.65 4.67
C PRO A 168 10.57 3.22 4.84
N THR A 169 9.74 2.29 5.30
CA THR A 169 10.10 0.87 5.46
C THR A 169 9.82 0.03 4.21
N TRP A 170 9.10 0.59 3.23
CA TRP A 170 8.68 -0.09 1.99
C TRP A 170 7.77 -1.30 2.20
N TYR A 171 7.21 -1.44 3.38
CA TYR A 171 6.22 -2.46 3.68
C TYR A 171 4.88 -2.17 2.99
N ILE A 172 4.52 -0.88 2.90
CA ILE A 172 3.30 -0.39 2.26
C ILE A 172 3.63 0.27 0.92
N GLY A 173 3.00 -0.21 -0.15
CA GLY A 173 3.02 0.43 -1.46
C GLY A 173 1.78 1.30 -1.68
N PHE A 174 1.99 2.59 -1.95
CA PHE A 174 0.90 3.52 -2.25
C PHE A 174 0.72 3.69 -3.76
N MET A 175 -0.53 3.72 -4.24
CA MET A 175 -0.87 3.95 -5.64
C MET A 175 -2.15 4.79 -5.76
N PRO A 176 -2.31 5.61 -6.80
CA PRO A 176 -3.57 6.32 -7.04
C PRO A 176 -4.72 5.32 -7.28
N ARG A 177 -5.87 5.56 -6.67
CA ARG A 177 -7.06 4.74 -6.90
C ARG A 177 -7.50 4.84 -8.34
N MET A 178 -7.56 3.72 -9.08
CA MET A 178 -7.96 3.66 -10.49
C MET A 178 -7.29 4.74 -11.38
N GLY A 179 -6.05 5.15 -11.04
CA GLY A 179 -5.33 6.21 -11.74
C GLY A 179 -5.79 7.64 -11.42
N GLN A 180 -6.77 7.82 -10.54
CA GLN A 180 -7.26 9.12 -10.10
C GLN A 180 -6.72 9.45 -8.71
N VAL A 181 -6.02 10.56 -8.60
CA VAL A 181 -5.50 11.06 -7.33
C VAL A 181 -6.56 11.85 -6.57
N LEU A 182 -7.27 12.75 -7.27
CA LEU A 182 -8.32 13.56 -6.70
C LEU A 182 -9.68 12.86 -6.75
N ALA A 183 -10.53 13.12 -5.76
CA ALA A 183 -11.94 12.74 -5.82
C ALA A 183 -12.62 13.39 -7.04
N ALA A 184 -13.61 12.71 -7.61
CA ALA A 184 -14.27 13.14 -8.86
C ALA A 184 -14.98 14.50 -8.74
N GLU A 185 -15.46 14.82 -7.53
CA GLU A 185 -16.16 16.08 -7.22
C GLU A 185 -15.21 17.23 -6.90
N SER A 186 -13.89 17.00 -7.00
CA SER A 186 -12.89 18.03 -6.68
C SER A 186 -12.80 19.07 -7.80
N GLU A 187 -12.97 20.36 -7.47
CA GLU A 187 -12.71 21.50 -8.37
C GLU A 187 -11.21 21.82 -8.52
N CYS A 188 -10.36 20.90 -8.14
CA CYS A 188 -8.91 21.00 -8.19
C CYS A 188 -8.33 20.13 -9.30
N ASN A 189 -7.18 20.50 -9.79
CA ASN A 189 -6.38 19.70 -10.71
C ASN A 189 -5.21 19.06 -9.97
N SER A 190 -4.78 17.90 -10.41
CA SER A 190 -3.55 17.28 -9.93
C SER A 190 -2.59 16.99 -11.07
N ILE A 191 -1.30 17.20 -10.80
CA ILE A 191 -0.20 16.74 -11.63
C ILE A 191 0.51 15.65 -10.83
N PHE A 192 0.60 14.48 -11.44
CA PHE A 192 1.26 13.32 -10.86
C PHE A 192 2.62 13.14 -11.52
N THR A 193 3.67 13.14 -10.72
CA THR A 193 5.03 12.89 -11.19
C THR A 193 5.64 11.69 -10.46
N ARG A 194 6.49 10.97 -11.15
CA ARG A 194 7.28 9.88 -10.60
C ARG A 194 8.75 10.26 -10.73
N GLU A 195 9.43 10.28 -9.60
CA GLU A 195 10.85 10.59 -9.54
C GLU A 195 11.61 9.37 -9.03
N LYS A 196 12.73 9.09 -9.66
CA LYS A 196 13.65 8.07 -9.18
C LYS A 196 14.59 8.71 -8.16
N ARG A 197 14.61 8.17 -6.95
CA ARG A 197 15.48 8.63 -5.87
C ARG A 197 16.41 7.51 -5.43
N GLN A 198 17.69 7.81 -5.33
CA GLN A 198 18.68 6.90 -4.75
C GLN A 198 18.53 6.90 -3.23
N THR A 199 18.35 5.71 -2.65
CA THR A 199 18.36 5.53 -1.21
C THR A 199 19.61 4.79 -0.78
N PRO A 200 20.20 5.13 0.38
CA PRO A 200 21.47 4.54 0.83
C PRO A 200 21.41 3.02 1.03
N THR A 201 20.23 2.49 1.35
CA THR A 201 20.05 1.09 1.77
C THR A 201 19.39 0.20 0.73
N GLN A 202 18.62 0.77 -0.21
CA GLN A 202 17.75 0.00 -1.11
C GLN A 202 17.94 0.33 -2.59
N GLY A 203 18.92 1.18 -2.94
CA GLY A 203 19.20 1.56 -4.32
C GLY A 203 18.20 2.59 -4.89
N GLU A 204 17.95 2.51 -6.20
CA GLU A 204 17.05 3.43 -6.90
C GLU A 204 15.60 3.08 -6.63
N GLN A 205 14.83 4.06 -6.17
CA GLN A 205 13.42 3.90 -5.84
C GLN A 205 12.57 4.98 -6.51
N GLU A 206 11.35 4.58 -6.88
CA GLU A 206 10.38 5.46 -7.49
C GLU A 206 9.53 6.12 -6.40
N VAL A 207 9.66 7.45 -6.30
CA VAL A 207 8.87 8.28 -5.38
C VAL A 207 7.77 8.98 -6.17
N GLN A 208 6.55 8.87 -5.67
CA GLN A 208 5.39 9.49 -6.29
C GLN A 208 5.13 10.85 -5.64
N ARG A 209 5.05 11.90 -6.46
CA ARG A 209 4.77 13.26 -6.03
C ARG A 209 3.52 13.79 -6.72
N ILE A 210 2.65 14.42 -5.96
CA ILE A 210 1.36 14.90 -6.39
C ILE A 210 1.33 16.40 -6.15
N VAL A 211 1.20 17.19 -7.21
CA VAL A 211 0.94 18.63 -7.09
C VAL A 211 -0.55 18.85 -7.26
N VAL A 212 -1.19 19.40 -6.24
CA VAL A 212 -2.60 19.78 -6.24
C VAL A 212 -2.72 21.28 -6.40
N GLN A 213 -3.54 21.71 -7.34
CA GLN A 213 -3.85 23.10 -7.64
C GLN A 213 -5.36 23.30 -7.67
N CYS A 214 -5.89 24.14 -6.79
CA CYS A 214 -7.31 24.48 -6.75
C CYS A 214 -7.57 25.88 -7.33
N ALA A 215 -8.74 26.09 -7.89
CA ALA A 215 -9.18 27.40 -8.36
C ALA A 215 -9.33 28.37 -7.18
N LYS A 216 -9.03 29.65 -7.40
CA LYS A 216 -9.31 30.69 -6.41
C LYS A 216 -10.82 30.92 -6.31
N GLY A 217 -11.37 30.83 -5.11
CA GLY A 217 -12.78 31.13 -4.87
C GLY A 217 -13.72 29.92 -4.91
N SER A 218 -13.20 28.70 -5.04
CA SER A 218 -13.99 27.50 -4.82
C SER A 218 -14.53 27.51 -3.37
N ALA A 219 -15.85 27.73 -3.21
CA ALA A 219 -16.48 27.67 -1.91
C ALA A 219 -16.49 26.21 -1.43
N ALA A 220 -16.12 25.97 -0.17
CA ALA A 220 -16.24 24.66 0.44
C ALA A 220 -17.70 24.17 0.30
N GLN A 221 -17.94 23.15 -0.50
CA GLN A 221 -19.13 22.34 -0.27
C GLN A 221 -18.88 21.58 1.03
N PRO A 222 -19.77 21.70 2.04
CA PRO A 222 -19.70 20.85 3.21
C PRO A 222 -19.74 19.42 2.72
N SER A 223 -18.83 18.60 3.24
CA SER A 223 -18.77 17.17 2.96
C SER A 223 -20.18 16.60 2.96
N ALA A 224 -20.69 16.27 1.78
CA ALA A 224 -21.95 15.57 1.68
C ALA A 224 -21.76 14.27 2.48
N GLN A 225 -22.52 14.14 3.56
CA GLN A 225 -22.67 12.87 4.24
C GLN A 225 -22.97 11.85 3.15
N VAL A 226 -22.07 10.93 2.95
CA VAL A 226 -22.29 9.80 2.04
C VAL A 226 -23.57 9.13 2.53
N SER A 227 -24.67 9.37 1.84
CA SER A 227 -25.95 8.73 2.12
C SER A 227 -25.70 7.22 2.10
N PRO A 228 -26.20 6.47 3.09
CA PRO A 228 -26.10 5.02 3.05
C PRO A 228 -26.73 4.57 1.73
N PHE A 229 -26.00 3.72 1.04
CA PHE A 229 -26.38 3.08 -0.23
C PHE A 229 -27.82 2.58 -0.11
N ASN A 230 -28.74 3.14 -0.91
CA ASN A 230 -30.10 2.64 -0.99
C ASN A 230 -30.03 1.21 -1.56
N GLU A 231 -30.30 0.25 -0.72
CA GLU A 231 -30.52 -1.14 -1.09
C GLU A 231 -31.66 -1.20 -2.12
N PRO A 232 -31.47 -1.85 -3.29
CA PRO A 232 -32.57 -2.04 -4.21
C PRO A 232 -33.60 -2.95 -3.56
N THR A 233 -34.76 -2.43 -3.24
CA THR A 233 -35.92 -3.21 -2.82
C THR A 233 -36.24 -4.22 -3.91
N ASN A 234 -36.00 -5.50 -3.63
CA ASN A 234 -36.51 -6.61 -4.44
C ASN A 234 -38.03 -6.51 -4.43
N GLY A 235 -38.58 -6.07 -5.54
CA GLY A 235 -40.02 -6.15 -5.78
C GLY A 235 -40.41 -7.62 -5.86
N ASP A 236 -41.19 -8.03 -4.88
CA ASP A 236 -41.99 -9.25 -4.96
C ASP A 236 -42.87 -9.20 -6.21
N ASN A 237 -42.63 -10.13 -7.13
CA ASN A 237 -43.58 -10.50 -8.16
C ASN A 237 -44.20 -11.84 -7.75
N SER A 238 -45.45 -11.73 -7.30
CA SER A 238 -46.44 -12.78 -7.18
C SER A 238 -46.77 -13.41 -8.55
#